data_e0ff7fd826bd2e0c8836675e2b98561e
#
_entry.id   e0ff7fd826bd2e0c8836675e2b98561e
#
_cell.length_a   1.000
_cell.length_b   1.000
_cell.length_c   1.000
_cell.angle_alpha   90.00
_cell.angle_beta   90.00
_cell.angle_gamma   90.00
#
_symmetry.space_group_name_H-M   'P 1'
#
loop_
_entity.id
_entity.type
_entity.pdbx_description
1 polymer ?
#
loop_
_entity_poly.entity_id
_entity_poly.type
_entity_poly.pdbx_seq_one_letter_code
_entity_poly.pdbx_strand_id
1 'polypeptide(L)'
;VYELPAVVPDVICDPVQIMQILMNLIRNAAEAILEHGSEDKTIMVSAKVGAKDVELSVGDHGPGISDTMKASLFTPFFSTKKNGLGLGLSTCQTIAESHNSRLRVRDNEGGGTVFFFDLKICFTKDSENKKQN
;
A
#
# COMPACT_ATOMS: atom_id res chain seq x y z
N VAL A 1 13.81 -0.51 -1.42
CA VAL A 1 14.05 -1.91 -1.05
C VAL A 1 12.77 -2.72 -1.25
N TYR A 2 12.92 -3.90 -1.82
CA TYR A 2 11.81 -4.81 -2.06
C TYR A 2 11.92 -6.06 -1.20
N GLU A 3 10.80 -6.53 -0.70
CA GLU A 3 10.68 -7.82 -0.07
C GLU A 3 9.56 -8.59 -0.77
N LEU A 4 9.93 -9.44 -1.72
CA LEU A 4 9.01 -10.15 -2.58
C LEU A 4 9.24 -11.66 -2.48
N PRO A 5 8.17 -12.49 -2.44
CA PRO A 5 8.33 -13.93 -2.54
C PRO A 5 8.93 -14.33 -3.90
N ALA A 6 9.57 -15.49 -3.95
CA ALA A 6 10.16 -16.00 -5.18
C ALA A 6 9.12 -16.22 -6.28
N VAL A 7 7.90 -16.59 -5.90
CA VAL A 7 6.78 -16.80 -6.82
C VAL A 7 5.59 -16.03 -6.31
N VAL A 8 5.04 -15.15 -7.16
CA VAL A 8 3.82 -14.40 -6.86
C VAL A 8 2.73 -14.89 -7.82
N PRO A 9 1.57 -15.33 -7.32
CA PRO A 9 0.48 -15.75 -8.20
C PRO A 9 -0.12 -14.56 -8.94
N ASP A 10 -0.83 -14.85 -10.03
CA ASP A 10 -1.59 -13.83 -10.74
C ASP A 10 -2.73 -13.32 -9.85
N VAL A 11 -2.96 -12.01 -9.89
CA VAL A 11 -4.02 -11.36 -9.14
C VAL A 11 -5.01 -10.69 -10.07
N ILE A 12 -6.24 -10.51 -9.57
CA ILE A 12 -7.30 -9.83 -10.32
C ILE A 12 -7.20 -8.33 -10.03
N CYS A 13 -6.75 -7.55 -11.01
CA CYS A 13 -6.64 -6.10 -10.83
C CYS A 13 -6.53 -5.36 -12.16
N ASP A 14 -6.76 -4.04 -12.09
CA ASP A 14 -6.36 -3.11 -13.14
C ASP A 14 -4.91 -2.68 -12.85
N PRO A 15 -3.93 -3.10 -13.65
CA PRO A 15 -2.52 -2.82 -13.36
C PRO A 15 -2.21 -1.32 -13.26
N VAL A 16 -2.85 -0.50 -14.08
CA VAL A 16 -2.63 0.96 -14.09
C VAL A 16 -3.10 1.57 -12.78
N GLN A 17 -4.28 1.16 -12.30
CA GLN A 17 -4.82 1.66 -11.05
C GLN A 17 -4.00 1.21 -9.83
N ILE A 18 -3.53 -0.03 -9.83
CA ILE A 18 -2.68 -0.53 -8.76
C ILE A 18 -1.33 0.19 -8.75
N MET A 19 -0.74 0.43 -9.92
CA MET A 19 0.45 1.27 -10.04
C MET A 19 0.22 2.66 -9.45
N GLN A 20 -0.94 3.24 -9.67
CA GLN A 20 -1.31 4.55 -9.13
C GLN A 20 -1.32 4.54 -7.59
N ILE A 21 -1.90 3.50 -6.98
CA ILE A 21 -1.86 3.34 -5.51
C ILE A 21 -0.40 3.29 -5.04
N LEU A 22 0.39 2.38 -5.60
CA LEU A 22 1.78 2.19 -5.17
C LEU A 22 2.62 3.45 -5.32
N MET A 23 2.49 4.15 -6.43
CA MET A 23 3.21 5.40 -6.67
C MET A 23 2.82 6.48 -5.66
N ASN A 24 1.54 6.60 -5.33
CA ASN A 24 1.08 7.54 -4.32
C ASN A 24 1.62 7.20 -2.93
N LEU A 25 1.61 5.92 -2.55
CA LEU A 25 2.12 5.48 -1.25
C LEU A 25 3.63 5.70 -1.14
N ILE A 26 4.39 5.40 -2.19
CA ILE A 26 5.84 5.62 -2.23
C ILE A 26 6.15 7.12 -2.13
N ARG A 27 5.42 7.95 -2.85
CA ARG A 27 5.58 9.40 -2.78
C ARG A 27 5.30 9.93 -1.37
N ASN A 28 4.21 9.47 -0.75
CA ASN A 28 3.88 9.87 0.61
C ASN A 28 4.98 9.48 1.60
N ALA A 29 5.53 8.28 1.46
CA ALA A 29 6.63 7.82 2.30
C ALA A 29 7.88 8.69 2.11
N ALA A 30 8.23 8.99 0.87
CA ALA A 30 9.38 9.84 0.55
C ALA A 30 9.22 11.25 1.11
N GLU A 31 8.04 11.84 0.95
CA GLU A 31 7.76 13.18 1.48
C GLU A 31 7.82 13.22 3.01
N ALA A 32 7.27 12.20 3.68
CA ALA A 32 7.32 12.11 5.13
C ALA A 32 8.77 12.04 5.65
N ILE A 33 9.60 11.25 5.00
CA ILE A 33 11.02 11.13 5.32
C ILE A 33 11.74 12.47 5.15
N LEU A 34 11.53 13.15 4.02
CA LEU A 34 12.20 14.39 3.68
C LEU A 34 11.74 15.56 4.55
N GLU A 35 10.44 15.68 4.78
CA GLU A 35 9.88 16.79 5.57
C GLU A 35 10.32 16.75 7.04
N HIS A 36 10.47 15.55 7.59
CA HIS A 36 10.82 15.36 9.01
C HIS A 36 12.29 15.05 9.25
N GLY A 37 13.11 15.04 8.19
CA GLY A 37 14.54 14.83 8.31
C GLY A 37 14.91 13.49 8.94
N SER A 38 14.15 12.45 8.65
CA SER A 38 14.39 11.11 9.21
C SER A 38 15.76 10.58 8.79
N GLU A 39 16.49 9.98 9.72
CA GLU A 39 17.81 9.41 9.44
C GLU A 39 17.71 8.20 8.52
N ASP A 40 16.75 7.31 8.79
CA ASP A 40 16.50 6.16 7.95
C ASP A 40 15.61 6.57 6.77
N LYS A 41 16.20 6.57 5.57
CA LYS A 41 15.54 6.97 4.34
C LYS A 41 15.05 5.76 3.53
N THR A 42 14.94 4.60 4.16
CA THR A 42 14.48 3.37 3.50
C THR A 42 12.96 3.37 3.34
N ILE A 43 12.52 3.03 2.14
CA ILE A 43 11.13 2.70 1.85
C ILE A 43 11.09 1.23 1.47
N MET A 44 10.27 0.46 2.17
CA MET A 44 10.14 -0.98 1.93
C MET A 44 8.84 -1.27 1.20
N VAL A 45 8.95 -1.88 0.02
CA VAL A 45 7.80 -2.37 -0.75
C VAL A 45 7.77 -3.88 -0.62
N SER A 46 6.67 -4.43 -0.14
CA SER A 46 6.54 -5.85 0.16
C SER A 46 5.28 -6.44 -0.44
N ALA A 47 5.37 -7.72 -0.78
CA ALA A 47 4.22 -8.53 -1.16
C ALA A 47 4.21 -9.80 -0.32
N LYS A 48 3.08 -10.12 0.28
CA LYS A 48 2.90 -11.30 1.12
C LYS A 48 1.76 -12.14 0.57
N VAL A 49 2.06 -13.37 0.18
CA VAL A 49 1.07 -14.27 -0.41
C VAL A 49 0.30 -15.00 0.68
N GLY A 50 -1.02 -14.82 0.68
CA GLY A 50 -1.94 -15.56 1.53
C GLY A 50 -2.64 -16.68 0.76
N ALA A 51 -3.62 -17.31 1.37
CA ALA A 51 -4.38 -18.40 0.75
C ALA A 51 -5.28 -17.93 -0.39
N LYS A 52 -5.85 -16.74 -0.29
CA LYS A 52 -6.83 -16.20 -1.25
C LYS A 52 -6.42 -14.86 -1.84
N ASP A 53 -5.46 -14.19 -1.26
CA ASP A 53 -5.05 -12.84 -1.65
C ASP A 53 -3.54 -12.65 -1.50
N VAL A 54 -3.08 -11.55 -2.09
CA VAL A 54 -1.70 -11.06 -1.94
C VAL A 54 -1.80 -9.69 -1.27
N GLU A 55 -1.15 -9.54 -0.13
CA GLU A 55 -1.06 -8.26 0.57
C GLU A 55 0.14 -7.48 0.02
N LEU A 56 -0.14 -6.28 -0.47
CA LEU A 56 0.88 -5.33 -0.88
C LEU A 56 1.04 -4.26 0.20
N SER A 57 2.27 -3.91 0.53
CA SER A 57 2.55 -2.91 1.54
C SER A 57 3.70 -1.99 1.16
N VAL A 58 3.61 -0.75 1.65
CA VAL A 58 4.66 0.25 1.54
C VAL A 58 4.93 0.77 2.95
N GLY A 59 6.13 0.56 3.44
CA GLY A 59 6.54 0.95 4.78
C GLY A 59 7.68 1.96 4.77
N ASP A 60 7.68 2.86 5.76
CA ASP A 60 8.75 3.82 5.97
C ASP A 60 9.13 3.87 7.45
N HIS A 61 10.24 4.52 7.75
CA HIS A 61 10.71 4.80 9.11
C HIS A 61 10.69 6.31 9.38
N GLY A 62 9.65 6.99 8.88
CA GLY A 62 9.42 8.41 9.13
C GLY A 62 8.83 8.67 10.53
N PRO A 63 8.15 9.80 10.70
CA PRO A 63 7.65 10.21 12.02
C PRO A 63 6.47 9.38 12.53
N GLY A 64 5.84 8.56 11.68
CA GLY A 64 4.62 7.86 12.04
C GLY A 64 3.38 8.75 11.99
N ILE A 65 2.25 8.18 12.32
CA ILE A 65 0.94 8.85 12.25
C ILE A 65 0.22 8.57 13.56
N SER A 66 -0.33 9.63 14.20
CA SER A 66 -1.11 9.47 15.42
C SER A 66 -2.45 8.77 15.14
N ASP A 67 -3.04 8.17 16.16
CA ASP A 67 -4.33 7.50 16.04
C ASP A 67 -5.44 8.45 15.57
N THR A 68 -5.40 9.70 16.04
CA THR A 68 -6.34 10.74 15.60
C THR A 68 -6.21 11.02 14.11
N MET A 69 -4.98 11.11 13.60
CA MET A 69 -4.73 11.33 12.18
C MET A 69 -5.13 10.12 11.33
N LYS A 70 -4.89 8.90 11.84
CA LYS A 70 -5.28 7.66 11.14
C LYS A 70 -6.77 7.64 10.82
N ALA A 71 -7.60 8.14 11.72
CA ALA A 71 -9.04 8.18 11.51
C ALA A 71 -9.47 9.08 10.34
N SER A 72 -8.65 10.05 9.95
CA SER A 72 -8.98 11.06 8.93
C SER A 72 -8.18 10.92 7.64
N LEU A 73 -7.19 10.02 7.58
CA LEU A 73 -6.25 9.93 6.46
C LEU A 73 -6.89 9.74 5.09
N PHE A 74 -7.97 9.00 5.03
CA PHE A 74 -8.62 8.66 3.76
C PHE A 74 -9.78 9.60 3.42
N THR A 75 -10.00 10.62 4.24
CA THR A 75 -11.00 11.65 3.98
C THR A 75 -10.50 12.57 2.87
N PRO A 76 -11.35 12.90 1.86
CA PRO A 76 -10.97 13.85 0.83
C PRO A 76 -10.54 15.19 1.41
N PHE A 77 -9.53 15.81 0.82
CA PHE A 77 -8.94 17.10 1.21
C PHE A 77 -8.23 17.10 2.56
N PHE A 78 -8.13 15.96 3.25
CA PHE A 78 -7.29 15.87 4.43
C PHE A 78 -5.82 15.83 4.01
N SER A 79 -5.03 16.76 4.50
CA SER A 79 -3.58 16.80 4.24
C SER A 79 -2.87 17.55 5.35
N THR A 80 -1.72 17.00 5.79
CA THR A 80 -0.78 17.69 6.68
C THR A 80 0.32 18.41 5.90
N LYS A 81 0.29 18.32 4.57
CA LYS A 81 1.31 18.92 3.68
C LYS A 81 0.89 20.30 3.26
N LYS A 82 1.83 21.25 3.23
CA LYS A 82 1.57 22.64 2.86
C LYS A 82 1.02 22.80 1.45
N ASN A 83 1.42 21.92 0.53
CA ASN A 83 1.05 22.00 -0.88
C ASN A 83 0.22 20.82 -1.36
N GLY A 84 -0.24 19.95 -0.44
CA GLY A 84 -1.06 18.80 -0.77
C GLY A 84 -2.54 19.14 -0.85
N LEU A 85 -3.23 18.59 -1.85
CA LEU A 85 -4.68 18.77 -1.99
C LEU A 85 -5.47 17.76 -1.13
N GLY A 86 -4.79 16.80 -0.52
CA GLY A 86 -5.44 15.78 0.31
C GLY A 86 -6.26 14.77 -0.47
N LEU A 87 -5.98 14.59 -1.76
CA LEU A 87 -6.72 13.67 -2.63
C LEU A 87 -6.01 12.35 -2.86
N GLY A 88 -4.69 12.29 -2.61
CA GLY A 88 -3.88 11.10 -2.91
C GLY A 88 -4.37 9.84 -2.22
N LEU A 89 -4.50 9.86 -0.90
CA LEU A 89 -4.93 8.69 -0.13
C LEU A 89 -6.42 8.38 -0.32
N SER A 90 -7.28 9.39 -0.45
CA SER A 90 -8.69 9.16 -0.72
C SER A 90 -8.91 8.53 -2.11
N THR A 91 -8.13 8.94 -3.10
CA THR A 91 -8.14 8.33 -4.42
C THR A 91 -7.67 6.87 -4.35
N CYS A 92 -6.61 6.61 -3.62
CA CYS A 92 -6.12 5.24 -3.39
C CYS A 92 -7.18 4.36 -2.72
N GLN A 93 -7.90 4.90 -1.74
CA GLN A 93 -8.99 4.16 -1.08
C GLN A 93 -10.11 3.81 -2.07
N THR A 94 -10.50 4.76 -2.91
CA THR A 94 -11.52 4.54 -3.95
C THR A 94 -11.08 3.42 -4.90
N ILE A 95 -9.82 3.42 -5.33
CA ILE A 95 -9.28 2.36 -6.19
C ILE A 95 -9.29 1.01 -5.47
N ALA A 96 -8.83 0.97 -4.21
CA ALA A 96 -8.82 -0.27 -3.43
C ALA A 96 -10.24 -0.83 -3.30
N GLU A 97 -11.22 0.01 -3.00
CA GLU A 97 -12.62 -0.40 -2.88
C GLU A 97 -13.17 -0.95 -4.20
N SER A 98 -12.79 -0.38 -5.34
CA SER A 98 -13.18 -0.90 -6.66
C SER A 98 -12.59 -2.28 -6.95
N HIS A 99 -11.56 -2.68 -6.23
CA HIS A 99 -10.92 -3.98 -6.29
C HIS A 99 -11.37 -4.93 -5.17
N ASN A 100 -12.47 -4.60 -4.49
CA ASN A 100 -12.98 -5.35 -3.34
C ASN A 100 -11.95 -5.46 -2.21
N SER A 101 -11.16 -4.42 -2.06
CA SER A 101 -10.12 -4.32 -1.03
C SER A 101 -10.33 -3.04 -0.22
N ARG A 102 -9.46 -2.81 0.71
CA ARG A 102 -9.46 -1.61 1.52
C ARG A 102 -8.03 -1.23 1.87
N LEU A 103 -7.67 0.02 1.61
CA LEU A 103 -6.39 0.55 2.03
C LEU A 103 -6.42 0.77 3.55
N ARG A 104 -5.41 0.23 4.23
CA ARG A 104 -5.26 0.29 5.68
C ARG A 104 -3.89 0.82 6.06
N VAL A 105 -3.77 1.25 7.30
CA VAL A 105 -2.54 1.82 7.84
C VAL A 105 -2.25 1.22 9.20
N ARG A 106 -0.99 0.98 9.48
CA ARG A 106 -0.51 0.54 10.81
C ARG A 106 0.85 1.17 11.09
N ASP A 107 1.25 1.15 12.35
CA ASP A 107 2.58 1.57 12.74
C ASP A 107 3.61 0.56 12.23
N ASN A 108 4.77 1.08 11.83
CA ASN A 108 5.88 0.24 11.42
C ASN A 108 6.70 -0.18 12.65
N GLU A 109 7.22 -1.40 12.60
CA GLU A 109 8.15 -1.89 13.62
C GLU A 109 9.40 -1.01 13.62
N GLY A 110 9.80 -0.53 14.81
CA GLY A 110 10.92 0.38 14.94
C GLY A 110 10.60 1.85 14.64
N GLY A 111 9.33 2.19 14.41
CA GLY A 111 8.86 3.54 14.11
C GLY A 111 8.54 3.74 12.64
N GLY A 112 7.62 4.64 12.35
CA GLY A 112 7.16 4.94 11.01
C GLY A 112 5.79 4.38 10.72
N THR A 113 5.48 4.22 9.43
CA THR A 113 4.12 3.90 8.96
C THR A 113 4.17 2.82 7.88
N VAL A 114 3.18 1.93 7.88
CA VAL A 114 2.96 0.96 6.82
C VAL A 114 1.54 1.13 6.28
N PHE A 115 1.42 1.38 4.98
CA PHE A 115 0.16 1.30 4.25
C PHE A 115 0.08 -0.04 3.54
N PHE A 116 -1.08 -0.69 3.56
CA PHE A 116 -1.25 -2.00 2.95
C PHE A 116 -2.67 -2.23 2.44
N PHE A 117 -2.78 -3.09 1.44
CA PHE A 117 -4.05 -3.49 0.85
C PHE A 117 -3.89 -4.87 0.20
N ASP A 118 -5.01 -5.52 -0.09
CA ASP A 118 -5.02 -6.89 -0.64
C ASP A 118 -5.53 -6.90 -2.07
N LEU A 119 -4.98 -7.81 -2.87
CA LEU A 119 -5.51 -8.16 -4.19
C LEU A 119 -5.85 -9.64 -4.22
N LYS A 120 -7.01 -9.98 -4.77
CA LYS A 120 -7.46 -11.38 -4.82
C LYS A 120 -6.68 -12.17 -5.85
N ILE A 121 -6.27 -13.38 -5.48
CA ILE A 121 -5.59 -14.31 -6.38
C ILE A 121 -6.57 -14.76 -7.46
N CYS A 122 -6.08 -14.81 -8.69
CA CYS A 122 -6.85 -15.30 -9.82
C CYS A 122 -6.76 -16.83 -9.88
N PHE A 123 -7.82 -17.52 -9.50
CA PHE A 123 -7.93 -18.96 -9.64
C PHE A 123 -8.73 -19.28 -10.91
N THR A 124 -8.05 -19.29 -12.05
CA THR A 124 -8.66 -19.66 -13.32
C THR A 124 -8.63 -21.16 -13.51
N LYS A 125 -9.48 -21.71 -14.43
CA LYS A 125 -9.45 -23.12 -14.79
C LYS A 125 -8.06 -23.56 -15.26
N ASP A 126 -7.34 -22.70 -15.95
CA ASP A 126 -5.98 -22.98 -16.43
C ASP A 126 -4.98 -23.07 -15.28
N SER A 127 -5.13 -22.22 -14.27
CA SER A 127 -4.31 -22.27 -13.06
C SER A 127 -4.59 -23.53 -12.24
N GLU A 128 -5.85 -23.93 -12.15
CA GLU A 128 -6.24 -25.16 -11.48
C GLU A 128 -5.68 -26.39 -12.18
N ASN A 129 -5.75 -26.44 -13.52
CA ASN A 129 -5.19 -27.52 -14.32
C ASN A 129 -3.67 -27.63 -14.17
N LYS A 130 -2.97 -26.52 -14.09
CA LYS A 130 -1.52 -26.50 -13.84
C LYS A 130 -1.14 -27.03 -12.45
N LYS A 131 -2.00 -26.83 -11.46
CA LYS A 131 -1.80 -27.33 -10.10
C LYS A 131 -2.06 -28.83 -9.96
N GLN A 132 -2.89 -29.41 -10.86
CA GLN A 132 -3.26 -30.83 -10.86
C GLN A 132 -2.24 -31.68 -11.62
N ASN A 133 -1.42 -31.08 -12.41
CA ASN A 133 -0.35 -31.73 -13.17
C ASN A 133 1.00 -31.54 -12.46
#